data_d5a0bd0be13861014141e18b95403cd7
#
_entry.id   d5a0bd0be13861014141e18b95403cd7
#
_cell.length_a   1.000
_cell.length_b   1.000
_cell.length_c   1.000
_cell.angle_alpha   90.00
_cell.angle_beta   90.00
_cell.angle_gamma   90.00
#
_symmetry.space_group_name_H-M   'P 1'
#
loop_
_entity.id
_entity.type
_entity.pdbx_description
1 polymer ?
#
loop_
_entity_poly.entity_id
_entity_poly.type
_entity_poly.pdbx_seq_one_letter_code
_entity_poly.pdbx_strand_id
1 'polypeptide(L)'
;MKNILLLNGGKRFAHSDGRLNQTLHETALAHLDRRGFDLRQTLIDGGYDIPTEVDKFLWADVVIYQMPGWWMGAPWTVKRYIDEVFTAGHGSLYANDGRTRSDSTQKYGSGGLVQGKRYMISATWNAPRQAFDDPSDFFEGKGVDAVYFPFHKANQFLGMSGLPTFLAVDVMKRTDVPAAVAAYQAHLDRVFGRAG
;
A
#
# COMPACT_ATOMS: atom_id res chain seq x y z
N MET A 1 17.21 -4.00 0.60
CA MET A 1 15.84 -4.14 1.17
C MET A 1 15.77 -5.50 1.80
N LYS A 2 15.54 -5.56 3.09
CA LYS A 2 15.43 -6.82 3.81
C LYS A 2 14.13 -6.91 4.62
N ASN A 3 13.73 -5.81 5.21
CA ASN A 3 12.61 -5.72 6.14
C ASN A 3 11.34 -5.25 5.43
N ILE A 4 10.29 -6.06 5.45
CA ILE A 4 9.02 -5.73 4.80
C ILE A 4 7.88 -5.75 5.81
N LEU A 5 7.14 -4.65 5.88
CA LEU A 5 5.88 -4.55 6.62
C LEU A 5 4.72 -4.79 5.66
N LEU A 6 3.88 -5.78 5.95
CA LEU A 6 2.65 -6.06 5.20
C LEU A 6 1.43 -5.59 6.01
N LEU A 7 0.69 -4.67 5.44
CA LEU A 7 -0.54 -4.14 6.02
C LEU A 7 -1.75 -4.73 5.30
N ASN A 8 -2.61 -5.43 6.02
CA ASN A 8 -3.86 -5.95 5.50
C ASN A 8 -5.00 -4.98 5.81
N GLY A 9 -5.46 -4.26 4.78
CA GLY A 9 -6.60 -3.35 4.83
C GLY A 9 -7.94 -4.00 4.49
N GLY A 10 -7.96 -5.33 4.37
CA GLY A 10 -9.21 -6.07 4.17
C GLY A 10 -10.11 -6.02 5.39
N LYS A 11 -11.42 -5.99 5.12
CA LYS A 11 -12.46 -6.03 6.15
C LYS A 11 -13.66 -6.79 5.61
N ARG A 12 -14.26 -7.63 6.44
CA ARG A 12 -15.57 -8.16 6.13
C ARG A 12 -16.59 -7.03 6.26
N PHE A 13 -17.23 -6.67 5.15
CA PHE A 13 -18.18 -5.57 5.11
C PHE A 13 -19.22 -5.75 4.02
N ALA A 14 -20.50 -5.59 4.37
CA ALA A 14 -21.65 -5.74 3.48
C ALA A 14 -21.61 -7.06 2.68
N HIS A 15 -21.42 -6.97 1.37
CA HIS A 15 -21.42 -8.12 0.45
C HIS A 15 -20.02 -8.73 0.22
N SER A 16 -18.99 -8.21 0.89
CA SER A 16 -17.61 -8.66 0.72
C SER A 16 -17.10 -9.34 1.98
N ASP A 17 -16.69 -10.59 1.84
CA ASP A 17 -16.02 -11.34 2.90
C ASP A 17 -14.52 -11.00 3.00
N GLY A 18 -13.97 -10.21 2.06
CA GLY A 18 -12.55 -9.87 2.02
C GLY A 18 -11.62 -11.04 1.68
N ARG A 19 -12.17 -12.20 1.22
CA ARG A 19 -11.41 -13.45 1.05
C ARG A 19 -10.24 -13.32 0.09
N LEU A 20 -10.43 -12.75 -1.09
CA LEU A 20 -9.33 -12.59 -2.05
C LEU A 20 -8.23 -11.67 -1.50
N ASN A 21 -8.62 -10.58 -0.84
CA ASN A 21 -7.66 -9.68 -0.20
C ASN A 21 -6.82 -10.41 0.85
N GLN A 22 -7.45 -11.26 1.69
CA GLN A 22 -6.76 -12.11 2.66
C GLN A 22 -5.83 -13.12 1.97
N THR A 23 -6.31 -13.80 0.92
CA THR A 23 -5.51 -14.77 0.15
C THR A 23 -4.26 -14.12 -0.44
N LEU A 24 -4.38 -12.93 -1.01
CA LEU A 24 -3.22 -12.22 -1.56
C LEU A 24 -2.25 -11.76 -0.46
N HIS A 25 -2.76 -11.30 0.68
CA HIS A 25 -1.92 -10.97 1.83
C HIS A 25 -1.10 -12.18 2.32
N GLU A 26 -1.75 -13.32 2.51
CA GLU A 26 -1.09 -14.58 2.90
C GLU A 26 -0.12 -15.07 1.83
N THR A 27 -0.48 -14.90 0.55
CA THR A 27 0.41 -15.21 -0.58
C THR A 27 1.70 -14.39 -0.51
N ALA A 28 1.59 -13.08 -0.26
CA ALA A 28 2.77 -12.22 -0.15
C ALA A 28 3.64 -12.61 1.04
N LEU A 29 3.05 -12.86 2.22
CA LEU A 29 3.78 -13.35 3.39
C LEU A 29 4.57 -14.61 3.05
N ALA A 30 3.90 -15.67 2.59
CA ALA A 30 4.54 -16.95 2.29
C ALA A 30 5.57 -16.85 1.16
N HIS A 31 5.32 -16.01 0.15
CA HIS A 31 6.22 -15.87 -1.00
C HIS A 31 7.51 -15.10 -0.64
N LEU A 32 7.40 -14.02 0.12
CA LEU A 32 8.52 -13.20 0.54
C LEU A 32 9.37 -13.88 1.64
N ASP A 33 8.72 -14.61 2.56
CA ASP A 33 9.41 -15.42 3.57
C ASP A 33 10.34 -16.47 2.91
N ARG A 34 9.83 -17.23 1.92
CA ARG A 34 10.65 -18.19 1.15
C ARG A 34 11.82 -17.56 0.39
N ARG A 35 11.79 -16.25 0.19
CA ARG A 35 12.86 -15.48 -0.46
C ARG A 35 13.86 -14.86 0.51
N GLY A 36 13.65 -15.06 1.82
CA GLY A 36 14.57 -14.66 2.89
C GLY A 36 14.36 -13.23 3.39
N PHE A 37 13.19 -12.61 3.13
CA PHE A 37 12.87 -11.31 3.72
C PHE A 37 12.44 -11.45 5.17
N ASP A 38 12.81 -10.47 6.01
CA ASP A 38 12.29 -10.34 7.36
C ASP A 38 10.91 -9.64 7.29
N LEU A 39 9.88 -10.30 7.84
CA LEU A 39 8.50 -9.85 7.68
C LEU A 39 7.85 -9.46 9.00
N ARG A 40 7.13 -8.35 8.99
CA ARG A 40 6.13 -7.98 10.01
C ARG A 40 4.80 -7.73 9.31
N GLN A 41 3.71 -7.92 10.05
CA GLN A 41 2.39 -7.66 9.51
C GLN A 41 1.50 -6.93 10.50
N THR A 42 0.44 -6.30 9.96
CA THR A 42 -0.68 -5.76 10.73
C THR A 42 -1.99 -6.04 9.98
N LEU A 43 -2.94 -6.66 10.68
CA LEU A 43 -4.32 -6.80 10.23
C LEU A 43 -5.10 -5.60 10.76
N ILE A 44 -5.30 -4.58 9.94
CA ILE A 44 -5.82 -3.27 10.39
C ILE A 44 -7.18 -3.40 11.08
N ASP A 45 -8.08 -4.23 10.52
CA ASP A 45 -9.41 -4.44 11.10
C ASP A 45 -9.39 -5.21 12.44
N GLY A 46 -8.30 -5.91 12.75
CA GLY A 46 -8.08 -6.60 14.03
C GLY A 46 -7.66 -5.67 15.17
N GLY A 47 -7.43 -4.41 14.89
CA GLY A 47 -6.89 -3.43 15.84
C GLY A 47 -5.37 -3.39 15.85
N TYR A 48 -4.80 -2.29 16.32
CA TYR A 48 -3.37 -2.05 16.38
C TYR A 48 -3.04 -1.06 17.49
N ASP A 49 -1.79 -1.12 17.96
CA ASP A 49 -1.21 -0.16 18.89
C ASP A 49 -0.40 0.88 18.10
N ILE A 50 -0.78 2.15 18.19
CA ILE A 50 -0.24 3.22 17.34
C ILE A 50 1.28 3.38 17.49
N PRO A 51 1.87 3.44 18.70
CA PRO A 51 3.32 3.49 18.87
C PRO A 51 4.03 2.30 18.21
N THR A 52 3.51 1.10 18.39
CA THR A 52 4.07 -0.12 17.77
C THR A 52 4.03 -0.03 16.24
N GLU A 53 2.99 0.56 15.66
CA GLU A 53 2.91 0.74 14.21
C GLU A 53 3.94 1.75 13.70
N VAL A 54 4.16 2.86 14.42
CA VAL A 54 5.25 3.81 14.08
C VAL A 54 6.60 3.10 14.08
N ASP A 55 6.89 2.25 15.09
CA ASP A 55 8.12 1.46 15.15
C ASP A 55 8.23 0.47 13.98
N LYS A 56 7.12 -0.12 13.52
CA LYS A 56 7.12 -0.99 12.33
C LYS A 56 7.47 -0.21 11.05
N PHE A 57 6.97 1.03 10.89
CA PHE A 57 7.36 1.90 9.77
C PHE A 57 8.84 2.27 9.82
N LEU A 58 9.38 2.56 11.01
CA LEU A 58 10.81 2.85 11.18
C LEU A 58 11.69 1.63 10.88
N TRP A 59 11.24 0.44 11.24
CA TRP A 59 11.94 -0.83 10.99
C TRP A 59 11.90 -1.24 9.51
N ALA A 60 10.77 -1.04 8.81
CA ALA A 60 10.58 -1.53 7.46
C ALA A 60 11.43 -0.78 6.44
N ASP A 61 12.02 -1.47 5.46
CA ASP A 61 12.55 -0.88 4.24
C ASP A 61 11.44 -0.66 3.22
N VAL A 62 10.43 -1.55 3.24
CA VAL A 62 9.27 -1.50 2.34
C VAL A 62 7.99 -1.74 3.11
N VAL A 63 6.94 -0.99 2.79
CA VAL A 63 5.58 -1.20 3.29
C VAL A 63 4.68 -1.65 2.13
N ILE A 64 4.04 -2.81 2.26
CA ILE A 64 3.05 -3.31 1.29
C ILE A 64 1.65 -3.10 1.86
N TYR A 65 0.83 -2.34 1.17
CA TYR A 65 -0.59 -2.15 1.50
C TYR A 65 -1.43 -3.10 0.66
N GLN A 66 -1.89 -4.21 1.24
CA GLN A 66 -2.85 -5.11 0.61
C GLN A 66 -4.26 -4.66 0.99
N MET A 67 -5.03 -4.14 0.05
CA MET A 67 -6.34 -3.56 0.35
C MET A 67 -7.35 -3.68 -0.79
N PRO A 68 -8.65 -3.80 -0.50
CA PRO A 68 -9.68 -3.68 -1.52
C PRO A 68 -9.87 -2.21 -1.91
N GLY A 69 -10.26 -1.97 -3.16
CA GLY A 69 -10.74 -0.67 -3.61
C GLY A 69 -12.20 -0.46 -3.16
N TRP A 70 -12.44 0.55 -2.34
CA TRP A 70 -13.77 0.95 -1.90
C TRP A 70 -14.05 2.41 -2.28
N TRP A 71 -15.17 2.63 -2.97
CA TRP A 71 -15.62 3.98 -3.33
C TRP A 71 -14.48 4.89 -3.83
N MET A 72 -13.79 4.42 -4.88
CA MET A 72 -12.71 5.13 -5.59
C MET A 72 -11.49 5.44 -4.73
N GLY A 73 -11.14 4.55 -3.79
CA GLY A 73 -9.97 4.74 -2.97
C GLY A 73 -9.70 3.61 -1.98
N ALA A 74 -8.87 3.89 -1.01
CA ALA A 74 -8.60 2.97 0.10
C ALA A 74 -9.82 2.84 1.02
N PRO A 75 -10.03 1.68 1.69
CA PRO A 75 -11.03 1.54 2.72
C PRO A 75 -10.87 2.60 3.82
N TRP A 76 -11.99 3.03 4.41
CA TRP A 76 -11.96 3.99 5.51
C TRP A 76 -11.11 3.50 6.71
N THR A 77 -11.03 2.20 6.92
CA THR A 77 -10.17 1.59 7.95
C THR A 77 -8.68 1.82 7.68
N VAL A 78 -8.26 1.71 6.41
CA VAL A 78 -6.89 2.02 5.98
C VAL A 78 -6.62 3.51 6.07
N LYS A 79 -7.61 4.35 5.70
CA LYS A 79 -7.47 5.80 5.82
C LYS A 79 -7.32 6.21 7.29
N ARG A 80 -8.14 5.65 8.18
CA ARG A 80 -8.01 5.86 9.62
C ARG A 80 -6.63 5.44 10.13
N TYR A 81 -6.16 4.26 9.72
CA TYR A 81 -4.84 3.75 10.11
C TYR A 81 -3.72 4.74 9.75
N ILE A 82 -3.67 5.20 8.49
CA ILE A 82 -2.63 6.16 8.10
C ILE A 82 -2.79 7.52 8.79
N ASP A 83 -4.01 7.98 9.04
CA ASP A 83 -4.24 9.24 9.76
C ASP A 83 -3.72 9.14 11.21
N GLU A 84 -4.01 8.07 11.92
CA GLU A 84 -3.57 7.86 13.29
C GLU A 84 -2.06 7.63 13.38
N VAL A 85 -1.52 6.69 12.60
CA VAL A 85 -0.12 6.30 12.66
C VAL A 85 0.81 7.38 12.12
N PHE A 86 0.47 8.00 10.98
CA PHE A 86 1.32 9.06 10.43
C PHE A 86 1.30 10.31 11.31
N THR A 87 0.15 10.68 11.87
CA THR A 87 0.07 11.80 12.82
C THR A 87 0.93 11.55 14.06
N ALA A 88 0.85 10.35 14.64
CA ALA A 88 1.68 9.96 15.78
C ALA A 88 3.18 9.87 15.44
N GLY A 89 3.51 9.65 14.17
CA GLY A 89 4.88 9.62 13.67
C GLY A 89 5.56 10.99 13.53
N HIS A 90 4.93 12.08 13.97
CA HIS A 90 5.59 13.39 13.98
C HIS A 90 6.89 13.36 14.80
N GLY A 91 7.96 13.89 14.24
CA GLY A 91 9.31 13.85 14.81
C GLY A 91 10.10 12.57 14.50
N SER A 92 9.47 11.51 13.98
CA SER A 92 10.14 10.26 13.61
C SER A 92 9.92 9.84 12.15
N LEU A 93 8.69 9.90 11.64
CA LEU A 93 8.38 9.62 10.24
C LEU A 93 8.47 10.89 9.38
N TYR A 94 8.14 12.04 9.95
CA TYR A 94 8.29 13.36 9.32
C TYR A 94 8.52 14.43 10.39
N ALA A 95 9.24 15.50 10.05
CA ALA A 95 9.50 16.62 10.95
C ALA A 95 8.45 17.73 10.81
N ASN A 96 8.10 18.09 9.58
CA ASN A 96 7.15 19.17 9.24
C ASN A 96 6.75 19.02 7.75
N ASP A 97 6.18 20.07 7.18
CA ASP A 97 5.80 20.10 5.75
C ASP A 97 6.97 20.39 4.79
N GLY A 98 8.18 20.63 5.31
CA GLY A 98 9.40 20.93 4.55
C GLY A 98 9.62 22.41 4.28
N ARG A 99 8.58 23.25 4.34
CA ARG A 99 8.72 24.69 4.05
C ARG A 99 9.38 25.42 5.22
N THR A 100 10.28 26.35 4.91
CA THR A 100 10.88 27.26 5.88
C THR A 100 10.78 28.70 5.39
N ARG A 101 10.78 29.66 6.32
CA ARG A 101 10.84 31.08 5.96
C ARG A 101 12.24 31.52 5.51
N SER A 102 13.26 30.77 5.93
CA SER A 102 14.68 31.06 5.66
C SER A 102 15.15 30.54 4.30
N ASP A 103 14.42 29.56 3.71
CA ASP A 103 14.76 28.95 2.42
C ASP A 103 13.50 28.73 1.58
N SER A 104 13.27 29.62 0.63
CA SER A 104 12.13 29.58 -0.30
C SER A 104 12.24 28.47 -1.35
N THR A 105 13.37 27.76 -1.45
CA THR A 105 13.57 26.64 -2.38
C THR A 105 12.96 25.34 -1.83
N GLN A 106 12.73 25.27 -0.52
CA GLN A 106 12.10 24.12 0.14
C GLN A 106 10.63 24.01 -0.27
N LYS A 107 10.25 22.80 -0.73
CA LYS A 107 8.90 22.54 -1.23
C LYS A 107 8.03 21.87 -0.17
N TYR A 108 6.73 22.10 -0.27
CA TYR A 108 5.74 21.37 0.52
C TYR A 108 5.89 19.86 0.30
N GLY A 109 5.89 19.09 1.39
CA GLY A 109 6.07 17.63 1.38
C GLY A 109 7.53 17.17 1.39
N SER A 110 8.51 18.06 1.61
CA SER A 110 9.93 17.68 1.69
C SER A 110 10.44 17.41 3.12
N GLY A 111 9.58 17.50 4.13
CA GLY A 111 9.94 17.31 5.54
C GLY A 111 9.90 15.85 6.05
N GLY A 112 9.75 14.87 5.15
CA GLY A 112 9.75 13.45 5.49
C GLY A 112 11.12 12.97 6.00
N LEU A 113 11.11 12.12 7.02
CA LEU A 113 12.33 11.61 7.68
C LEU A 113 12.69 10.18 7.29
N VAL A 114 11.81 9.47 6.57
CA VAL A 114 12.04 8.07 6.18
C VAL A 114 12.47 7.96 4.70
N GLN A 115 13.38 8.82 4.29
CA GLN A 115 13.98 8.83 2.95
C GLN A 115 14.64 7.46 2.63
N GLY A 116 14.51 7.02 1.38
CA GLY A 116 15.04 5.73 0.92
C GLY A 116 14.13 4.53 1.20
N LYS A 117 13.16 4.65 2.07
CA LYS A 117 12.11 3.62 2.24
C LYS A 117 11.12 3.66 1.06
N ARG A 118 10.47 2.53 0.83
CA ARG A 118 9.54 2.36 -0.29
C ARG A 118 8.19 1.87 0.17
N TYR A 119 7.19 2.03 -0.67
CA TYR A 119 5.88 1.42 -0.45
C TYR A 119 5.34 0.83 -1.74
N MET A 120 4.48 -0.17 -1.62
CA MET A 120 3.75 -0.79 -2.72
C MET A 120 2.26 -0.86 -2.38
N ILE A 121 1.43 -0.50 -3.35
CA ILE A 121 -0.01 -0.76 -3.28
C ILE A 121 -0.29 -2.09 -3.95
N SER A 122 -1.05 -2.96 -3.29
CA SER A 122 -1.64 -4.17 -3.86
C SER A 122 -3.16 -4.08 -3.67
N ALA A 123 -3.88 -3.83 -4.75
CA ALA A 123 -5.30 -3.54 -4.71
C ALA A 123 -6.14 -4.64 -5.37
N THR A 124 -7.31 -4.92 -4.80
CA THR A 124 -8.35 -5.77 -5.39
C THR A 124 -9.56 -4.92 -5.77
N TRP A 125 -10.03 -5.01 -7.03
CA TRP A 125 -11.13 -4.18 -7.54
C TRP A 125 -12.17 -4.99 -8.29
N ASN A 126 -13.43 -4.65 -8.08
CA ASN A 126 -14.53 -5.20 -8.88
C ASN A 126 -14.80 -4.33 -10.13
N ALA A 127 -13.76 -3.95 -10.84
CA ALA A 127 -13.80 -3.30 -12.13
C ALA A 127 -12.85 -4.02 -13.09
N PRO A 128 -13.13 -4.06 -14.40
CA PRO A 128 -12.21 -4.63 -15.37
C PRO A 128 -10.99 -3.72 -15.55
N ARG A 129 -9.88 -4.27 -16.02
CA ARG A 129 -8.65 -3.49 -16.29
C ARG A 129 -8.89 -2.34 -17.25
N GLN A 130 -9.72 -2.57 -18.26
CA GLN A 130 -10.10 -1.56 -19.24
C GLN A 130 -10.65 -0.29 -18.58
N ALA A 131 -11.41 -0.42 -17.47
CA ALA A 131 -11.95 0.76 -16.78
C ALA A 131 -10.86 1.75 -16.33
N PHE A 132 -9.65 1.27 -16.08
CA PHE A 132 -8.50 2.10 -15.65
C PHE A 132 -7.66 2.60 -16.84
N ASP A 133 -7.53 1.79 -17.89
CA ASP A 133 -6.50 1.97 -18.92
C ASP A 133 -7.06 2.58 -20.21
N ASP A 134 -8.39 2.51 -20.46
CA ASP A 134 -9.03 3.07 -21.65
C ASP A 134 -9.44 4.54 -21.40
N PRO A 135 -8.96 5.49 -22.23
CA PRO A 135 -9.34 6.90 -22.14
C PRO A 135 -10.84 7.18 -22.26
N SER A 136 -11.60 6.27 -22.87
CA SER A 136 -13.06 6.39 -23.04
C SER A 136 -13.87 5.73 -21.92
N ASP A 137 -13.21 5.03 -20.98
CA ASP A 137 -13.87 4.33 -19.87
C ASP A 137 -13.79 5.16 -18.57
N PHE A 138 -14.33 4.61 -17.48
CA PHE A 138 -14.68 5.31 -16.25
C PHE A 138 -13.53 6.10 -15.59
N PHE A 139 -12.31 5.58 -15.59
CA PHE A 139 -11.15 6.28 -15.05
C PHE A 139 -10.32 7.03 -16.11
N GLU A 140 -10.87 7.24 -17.29
CA GLU A 140 -10.32 8.10 -18.35
C GLU A 140 -8.88 7.73 -18.77
N GLY A 141 -8.53 6.45 -18.71
CA GLY A 141 -7.18 5.98 -19.05
C GLY A 141 -6.06 6.44 -18.11
N LYS A 142 -6.41 7.01 -16.95
CA LYS A 142 -5.43 7.57 -15.99
C LYS A 142 -4.71 6.50 -15.16
N GLY A 143 -5.14 5.24 -15.27
CA GLY A 143 -4.56 4.13 -14.53
C GLY A 143 -4.93 4.10 -13.04
N VAL A 144 -4.60 2.99 -12.39
CA VAL A 144 -4.92 2.76 -10.97
C VAL A 144 -4.23 3.75 -10.03
N ASP A 145 -3.01 4.17 -10.35
CA ASP A 145 -2.24 5.08 -9.48
C ASP A 145 -2.88 6.47 -9.39
N ALA A 146 -3.62 6.90 -10.42
CA ALA A 146 -4.38 8.15 -10.36
C ALA A 146 -5.55 8.07 -9.37
N VAL A 147 -6.20 6.91 -9.24
CA VAL A 147 -7.24 6.67 -8.22
C VAL A 147 -6.66 6.78 -6.81
N TYR A 148 -5.43 6.29 -6.62
CA TYR A 148 -4.72 6.33 -5.34
C TYR A 148 -3.81 7.55 -5.17
N PHE A 149 -3.92 8.59 -6.01
CA PHE A 149 -3.04 9.76 -5.95
C PHE A 149 -2.92 10.39 -4.54
N PRO A 150 -4.03 10.64 -3.78
CA PRO A 150 -3.90 11.15 -2.41
C PRO A 150 -3.16 10.19 -1.48
N PHE A 151 -3.33 8.87 -1.67
CA PHE A 151 -2.64 7.85 -0.89
C PHE A 151 -1.13 7.82 -1.19
N HIS A 152 -0.77 7.94 -2.46
CA HIS A 152 0.63 8.11 -2.87
C HIS A 152 1.24 9.36 -2.22
N LYS A 153 0.50 10.48 -2.21
CA LYS A 153 0.99 11.74 -1.59
C LYS A 153 1.19 11.61 -0.08
N ALA A 154 0.34 10.88 0.63
CA ALA A 154 0.52 10.64 2.05
C ALA A 154 1.85 9.89 2.35
N ASN A 155 2.16 8.84 1.59
CA ASN A 155 3.43 8.12 1.73
C ASN A 155 4.65 8.96 1.30
N GLN A 156 4.53 9.71 0.20
CA GLN A 156 5.58 10.61 -0.28
C GLN A 156 5.87 11.75 0.71
N PHE A 157 4.87 12.20 1.47
CA PHE A 157 5.04 13.20 2.51
C PHE A 157 5.97 12.72 3.64
N LEU A 158 6.01 11.42 3.88
CA LEU A 158 6.98 10.81 4.81
C LEU A 158 8.39 10.66 4.20
N GLY A 159 8.55 10.89 2.90
CA GLY A 159 9.81 10.71 2.17
C GLY A 159 9.91 9.35 1.46
N MET A 160 8.86 8.54 1.46
CA MET A 160 8.86 7.21 0.81
C MET A 160 8.66 7.32 -0.71
N SER A 161 9.22 6.37 -1.46
CA SER A 161 9.00 6.25 -2.91
C SER A 161 8.12 5.04 -3.26
N GLY A 162 7.24 5.21 -4.26
CA GLY A 162 6.35 4.15 -4.73
C GLY A 162 7.08 3.07 -5.52
N LEU A 163 6.71 1.82 -5.28
CA LEU A 163 6.98 0.67 -6.15
C LEU A 163 5.78 0.46 -7.09
N PRO A 164 5.94 -0.28 -8.20
CA PRO A 164 4.83 -0.56 -9.11
C PRO A 164 3.62 -1.16 -8.39
N THR A 165 2.44 -0.60 -8.63
CA THR A 165 1.18 -1.07 -8.03
C THR A 165 0.76 -2.41 -8.63
N PHE A 166 0.34 -3.36 -7.80
CA PHE A 166 -0.38 -4.55 -8.23
C PHE A 166 -1.88 -4.32 -8.20
N LEU A 167 -2.59 -4.77 -9.24
CA LEU A 167 -4.03 -4.65 -9.36
C LEU A 167 -4.66 -5.98 -9.79
N ALA A 168 -5.45 -6.58 -8.90
CA ALA A 168 -6.37 -7.67 -9.23
C ALA A 168 -7.74 -7.09 -9.58
N VAL A 169 -8.27 -7.46 -10.75
CA VAL A 169 -9.50 -6.91 -11.33
C VAL A 169 -10.64 -7.94 -11.34
N ASP A 170 -11.88 -7.48 -11.59
CA ASP A 170 -13.09 -8.31 -11.72
C ASP A 170 -13.33 -9.28 -10.54
N VAL A 171 -12.95 -8.87 -9.33
CA VAL A 171 -12.85 -9.76 -8.15
C VAL A 171 -14.19 -10.28 -7.61
N MET A 172 -15.32 -9.80 -8.12
CA MET A 172 -16.66 -10.29 -7.76
C MET A 172 -17.35 -11.03 -8.92
N LYS A 173 -17.05 -10.68 -10.16
CA LYS A 173 -17.77 -11.19 -11.33
C LYS A 173 -17.08 -12.38 -12.00
N ARG A 174 -15.75 -12.39 -12.02
CA ARG A 174 -14.93 -13.40 -12.72
C ARG A 174 -13.68 -13.75 -11.92
N THR A 175 -13.83 -13.99 -10.62
CA THR A 175 -12.68 -14.25 -9.74
C THR A 175 -12.02 -15.58 -10.12
N ASP A 176 -10.87 -15.49 -10.76
CA ASP A 176 -9.93 -16.61 -10.89
C ASP A 176 -8.83 -16.45 -9.83
N VAL A 177 -9.06 -17.05 -8.65
CA VAL A 177 -8.15 -16.94 -7.52
C VAL A 177 -6.76 -17.51 -7.84
N PRO A 178 -6.62 -18.71 -8.46
CA PRO A 178 -5.33 -19.23 -8.88
C PRO A 178 -4.56 -18.29 -9.81
N ALA A 179 -5.23 -17.72 -10.81
CA ALA A 179 -4.60 -16.78 -11.72
C ALA A 179 -4.19 -15.48 -11.03
N ALA A 180 -5.02 -14.93 -10.13
CA ALA A 180 -4.68 -13.74 -9.35
C ALA A 180 -3.46 -13.98 -8.44
N VAL A 181 -3.38 -15.14 -7.77
CA VAL A 181 -2.24 -15.55 -6.95
C VAL A 181 -0.97 -15.66 -7.79
N ALA A 182 -1.02 -16.36 -8.93
CA ALA A 182 0.13 -16.52 -9.83
C ALA A 182 0.62 -15.17 -10.36
N ALA A 183 -0.30 -14.28 -10.78
CA ALA A 183 0.03 -12.94 -11.25
C ALA A 183 0.68 -12.09 -10.14
N TYR A 184 0.18 -12.22 -8.91
CA TYR A 184 0.75 -11.49 -7.76
C TYR A 184 2.16 -11.99 -7.42
N GLN A 185 2.38 -13.31 -7.38
CA GLN A 185 3.71 -13.88 -7.17
C GLN A 185 4.70 -13.41 -8.23
N ALA A 186 4.31 -13.43 -9.52
CA ALA A 186 5.14 -12.92 -10.60
C ALA A 186 5.42 -11.41 -10.48
N HIS A 187 4.46 -10.63 -9.95
CA HIS A 187 4.67 -9.21 -9.65
C HIS A 187 5.69 -9.02 -8.52
N LEU A 188 5.54 -9.76 -7.42
CA LEU A 188 6.48 -9.71 -6.30
C LEU A 188 7.90 -10.11 -6.75
N ASP A 189 8.03 -11.09 -7.65
CA ASP A 189 9.32 -11.50 -8.22
C ASP A 189 9.99 -10.39 -9.01
N ARG A 190 9.23 -9.65 -9.80
CA ARG A 190 9.75 -8.50 -10.55
C ARG A 190 10.17 -7.33 -9.67
N VAL A 191 9.43 -7.11 -8.58
CA VAL A 191 9.65 -5.95 -7.70
C VAL A 191 10.77 -6.20 -6.68
N PHE A 192 10.82 -7.40 -6.10
CA PHE A 192 11.70 -7.67 -4.95
C PHE A 192 12.91 -8.54 -5.30
N GLY A 193 12.82 -9.45 -6.27
CA GLY A 193 13.87 -10.42 -6.52
C GLY A 193 14.06 -11.37 -5.31
N ARG A 194 15.33 -11.67 -4.98
CA ARG A 194 15.72 -12.36 -3.73
C ARG A 194 16.29 -11.35 -2.73
N ALA A 195 16.11 -11.61 -1.44
CA ALA A 195 16.82 -10.86 -0.41
C ALA A 195 18.34 -11.10 -0.58
N GLY A 196 19.09 -10.04 -0.71
CA GLY A 196 20.54 -10.06 -0.78
C GLY A 196 21.17 -10.00 0.59
#